data_e08a0dcb9a84d3cea6d8a341a33afc63
#
_entry.id   e08a0dcb9a84d3cea6d8a341a33afc63
#
_cell.length_a   1.000
_cell.length_b   1.000
_cell.length_c   1.000
_cell.angle_alpha   90.00
_cell.angle_beta   90.00
_cell.angle_gamma   90.00
#
_symmetry.space_group_name_H-M   'P 1'
#
loop_
_entity.id
_entity.type
_entity.pdbx_description
1 polymer ?
#
loop_
_entity_poly.entity_id
_entity_poly.type
_entity_poly.pdbx_seq_one_letter_code
_entity_poly.pdbx_strand_id
1 'polypeptide(L)'
;MKIALCFIINYNHILNKEHIWREWIEPNKDIINVYFFYKDFGKIQSKWIKEHTIPPNCIVQTSYYHVIPAYLSILNFAFNHDEQNKWFCMLTDSCCPIISPKRFRHLFYKNYNQSIFSWKAAWWNPDFHKRANLSKLPNELWLANDPWFVLTRENVKQVFHFVTTQQTITKTICDGGLANESLFAIIFKYYKELEGNTHINCSVSHLADWNRMSSATSPHVFKDADGKDIKFIDKELERNHYAMFIRKVATEFPDDILRDYIYKNEDDRLVLTEPYELTYNRYQKMIKKSFYILSCVMVLFILYLMLL
;
A
#
# COMPACT_ATOMS: atom_id res chain seq x y z
N MET A 1 1.90 11.42 -11.85
CA MET A 1 1.32 10.37 -10.97
C MET A 1 2.20 10.16 -9.76
N LYS A 2 1.63 9.70 -8.63
CA LYS A 2 2.38 9.44 -7.39
C LYS A 2 2.00 8.12 -6.73
N ILE A 3 2.82 7.72 -5.78
CA ILE A 3 2.69 6.51 -4.98
C ILE A 3 2.57 6.95 -3.51
N ALA A 4 1.59 6.43 -2.80
CA ALA A 4 1.44 6.59 -1.37
C ALA A 4 2.08 5.40 -0.64
N LEU A 5 3.15 5.62 0.12
CA LEU A 5 3.68 4.65 1.06
C LEU A 5 2.97 4.83 2.39
N CYS A 6 2.12 3.87 2.75
CA CYS A 6 1.22 3.92 3.90
C CYS A 6 1.76 3.01 5.01
N PHE A 7 2.49 3.56 5.97
CA PHE A 7 3.08 2.82 7.08
C PHE A 7 2.17 2.78 8.30
N ILE A 8 1.90 1.59 8.80
CA ILE A 8 1.30 1.40 10.12
C ILE A 8 2.41 0.97 11.07
N ILE A 9 2.85 1.89 11.94
CA ILE A 9 3.90 1.61 12.92
C ILE A 9 3.32 1.06 14.22
N ASN A 10 4.07 0.16 14.85
CA ASN A 10 3.67 -0.52 16.08
C ASN A 10 3.84 0.35 17.34
N TYR A 11 3.69 -0.26 18.53
CA TYR A 11 3.80 0.41 19.83
C TYR A 11 5.20 0.97 20.15
N ASN A 12 6.26 0.52 19.45
CA ASN A 12 7.61 1.03 19.64
C ASN A 12 7.81 2.37 18.91
N HIS A 13 6.90 2.74 18.00
CA HIS A 13 6.92 4.00 17.24
C HIS A 13 8.22 4.23 16.46
N ILE A 14 8.85 3.17 16.01
CA ILE A 14 10.04 3.18 15.17
C ILE A 14 9.75 2.55 13.82
N LEU A 15 10.49 2.95 12.81
CA LEU A 15 10.57 2.27 11.52
C LEU A 15 11.92 1.58 11.45
N ASN A 16 11.91 0.25 11.33
CA ASN A 16 13.15 -0.50 11.13
C ASN A 16 13.81 -0.03 9.84
N LYS A 17 15.13 0.17 9.89
CA LYS A 17 15.89 0.65 8.72
C LYS A 17 15.40 2.00 8.14
N GLU A 18 14.97 2.92 9.00
CA GLU A 18 14.50 4.25 8.56
C GLU A 18 15.49 4.93 7.60
N HIS A 19 16.80 4.86 7.88
CA HIS A 19 17.83 5.46 7.04
C HIS A 19 17.88 4.83 5.64
N ILE A 20 17.73 3.49 5.52
CA ILE A 20 17.61 2.81 4.22
C ILE A 20 16.37 3.27 3.47
N TRP A 21 15.23 3.40 4.15
CA TRP A 21 14.00 3.95 3.54
C TRP A 21 14.20 5.35 3.00
N ARG A 22 14.86 6.23 3.74
CA ARG A 22 15.12 7.62 3.34
C ARG A 22 16.05 7.67 2.13
N GLU A 23 17.15 6.90 2.15
CA GLU A 23 18.07 6.76 1.01
C GLU A 23 17.33 6.25 -0.24
N TRP A 24 16.46 5.25 -0.07
CA TRP A 24 15.72 4.64 -1.16
C TRP A 24 14.62 5.53 -1.74
N ILE A 25 13.98 6.35 -0.92
CA ILE A 25 12.94 7.29 -1.35
C ILE A 25 13.52 8.49 -2.11
N GLU A 26 14.70 8.97 -1.72
CA GLU A 26 15.28 10.23 -2.24
C GLU A 26 15.33 10.30 -3.78
N PRO A 27 15.74 9.27 -4.54
CA PRO A 27 15.72 9.32 -6.00
C PRO A 27 14.30 9.39 -6.61
N ASN A 28 13.27 9.08 -5.83
CA ASN A 28 11.86 9.03 -6.23
C ASN A 28 10.97 10.01 -5.47
N LYS A 29 11.54 11.00 -4.78
CA LYS A 29 10.78 11.98 -3.98
C LYS A 29 9.76 12.78 -4.78
N ASP A 30 9.94 12.87 -6.09
CA ASP A 30 9.01 13.50 -7.03
C ASP A 30 7.72 12.71 -7.23
N ILE A 31 7.76 11.38 -7.02
CA ILE A 31 6.60 10.48 -7.19
C ILE A 31 6.15 9.78 -5.92
N ILE A 32 6.85 9.92 -4.80
CA ILE A 32 6.52 9.24 -3.56
C ILE A 32 5.98 10.22 -2.52
N ASN A 33 4.80 9.92 -1.99
CA ASN A 33 4.25 10.50 -0.78
C ASN A 33 4.35 9.48 0.36
N VAL A 34 4.78 9.90 1.54
CA VAL A 34 4.95 9.04 2.73
C VAL A 34 3.93 9.41 3.79
N TYR A 35 3.29 8.40 4.39
CA TYR A 35 2.30 8.58 5.44
C TYR A 35 2.51 7.56 6.56
N PHE A 36 2.44 8.02 7.82
CA PHE A 36 2.53 7.16 8.99
C PHE A 36 1.26 7.21 9.82
N PHE A 37 0.65 6.05 10.06
CA PHE A 37 -0.32 5.85 11.12
C PHE A 37 0.43 5.43 12.40
N TYR A 38 0.09 6.05 13.52
CA TYR A 38 0.75 5.86 14.81
C TYR A 38 -0.27 5.64 15.93
N LYS A 39 0.19 5.25 17.11
CA LYS A 39 -0.63 5.09 18.32
C LYS A 39 -0.53 6.28 19.25
N ASP A 40 0.68 6.77 19.48
CA ASP A 40 1.01 7.84 20.40
C ASP A 40 2.09 8.74 19.80
N PHE A 41 1.69 9.96 19.42
CA PHE A 41 2.61 10.91 18.79
C PHE A 41 3.80 11.26 19.69
N GLY A 42 3.58 11.34 21.00
CA GLY A 42 4.62 11.69 21.96
C GLY A 42 5.76 10.68 22.02
N LYS A 43 5.50 9.43 21.67
CA LYS A 43 6.50 8.36 21.66
C LYS A 43 7.36 8.29 20.41
N ILE A 44 6.97 8.99 19.33
CA ILE A 44 7.75 9.01 18.10
C ILE A 44 9.02 9.83 18.36
N GLN A 45 10.19 9.21 18.20
CA GLN A 45 11.48 9.88 18.36
C GLN A 45 11.98 10.51 17.06
N SER A 46 11.75 9.85 15.93
CA SER A 46 12.20 10.31 14.63
C SER A 46 11.47 11.58 14.19
N LYS A 47 12.23 12.64 13.88
CA LYS A 47 11.72 13.86 13.29
C LYS A 47 11.09 13.60 11.92
N TRP A 48 11.73 12.76 11.11
CA TRP A 48 11.23 12.40 9.77
C TRP A 48 9.88 11.68 9.84
N ILE A 49 9.71 10.74 10.77
CA ILE A 49 8.39 10.09 10.96
C ILE A 49 7.35 11.12 11.39
N LYS A 50 7.68 12.00 12.37
CA LYS A 50 6.76 13.05 12.85
C LYS A 50 6.26 13.95 11.73
N GLU A 51 7.14 14.34 10.81
CA GLU A 51 6.82 15.20 9.68
C GLU A 51 5.91 14.54 8.64
N HIS A 52 5.85 13.21 8.62
CA HIS A 52 5.05 12.43 7.67
C HIS A 52 3.88 11.69 8.33
N THR A 53 3.56 11.98 9.60
CA THR A 53 2.37 11.40 10.25
C THR A 53 1.09 11.95 9.67
N ILE A 54 0.05 11.11 9.60
CA ILE A 54 -1.30 11.61 9.33
C ILE A 54 -1.79 12.44 10.53
N PRO A 55 -2.70 13.42 10.32
CA PRO A 55 -3.17 14.30 11.37
C PRO A 55 -3.83 13.56 12.55
N PRO A 56 -3.76 14.08 13.78
CA PRO A 56 -4.33 13.44 14.97
C PRO A 56 -5.82 13.11 14.87
N ASN A 57 -6.61 13.92 14.17
CA ASN A 57 -8.03 13.68 13.94
C ASN A 57 -8.30 12.49 12.99
N CYS A 58 -7.29 11.98 12.30
CA CYS A 58 -7.35 10.76 11.51
C CYS A 58 -6.92 9.52 12.30
N ILE A 59 -6.41 9.68 13.54
CA ILE A 59 -5.98 8.55 14.35
C ILE A 59 -7.18 7.92 15.05
N VAL A 60 -7.33 6.61 14.88
CA VAL A 60 -8.40 5.81 15.46
C VAL A 60 -7.83 4.74 16.38
N GLN A 61 -8.62 4.33 17.37
CA GLN A 61 -8.19 3.25 18.27
C GLN A 61 -8.15 1.92 17.52
N THR A 62 -7.08 1.18 17.76
CA THR A 62 -6.84 -0.14 17.17
C THR A 62 -6.16 -1.05 18.18
N SER A 63 -6.23 -2.37 17.97
CA SER A 63 -5.47 -3.37 18.71
C SER A 63 -4.82 -4.35 17.75
N TYR A 64 -3.96 -5.23 18.27
CA TYR A 64 -3.20 -6.18 17.43
C TYR A 64 -4.10 -7.02 16.50
N TYR A 65 -5.26 -7.47 16.99
CA TYR A 65 -6.20 -8.27 16.19
C TYR A 65 -7.23 -7.44 15.42
N HIS A 66 -7.36 -6.13 15.70
CA HIS A 66 -8.37 -5.24 15.12
C HIS A 66 -7.71 -4.00 14.52
N VAL A 67 -6.96 -4.20 13.43
CA VAL A 67 -6.15 -3.16 12.78
C VAL A 67 -6.84 -2.49 11.57
N ILE A 68 -7.99 -3.01 11.12
CA ILE A 68 -8.72 -2.46 9.96
C ILE A 68 -8.98 -0.96 10.07
N PRO A 69 -9.37 -0.41 11.24
CA PRO A 69 -9.56 1.04 11.33
C PRO A 69 -8.30 1.84 10.97
N ALA A 70 -7.09 1.34 11.30
CA ALA A 70 -5.84 2.00 10.89
C ALA A 70 -5.63 1.94 9.37
N TYR A 71 -5.93 0.79 8.74
CA TYR A 71 -5.85 0.64 7.28
C TYR A 71 -6.78 1.64 6.57
N LEU A 72 -8.05 1.67 6.99
CA LEU A 72 -9.04 2.56 6.39
C LEU A 72 -8.69 4.03 6.62
N SER A 73 -8.21 4.38 7.81
CA SER A 73 -7.82 5.74 8.14
C SER A 73 -6.65 6.24 7.29
N ILE A 74 -5.55 5.50 7.22
CA ILE A 74 -4.38 5.91 6.44
C ILE A 74 -4.66 5.93 4.94
N LEU A 75 -5.41 4.95 4.43
CA LEU A 75 -5.83 4.92 3.03
C LEU A 75 -6.74 6.11 2.70
N ASN A 76 -7.70 6.44 3.59
CA ASN A 76 -8.59 7.58 3.39
C ASN A 76 -7.83 8.90 3.39
N PHE A 77 -6.90 9.08 4.34
CA PHE A 77 -6.06 10.27 4.36
C PHE A 77 -5.23 10.38 3.08
N ALA A 78 -4.49 9.34 2.70
CA ALA A 78 -3.64 9.35 1.51
C ALA A 78 -4.44 9.55 0.21
N PHE A 79 -5.67 9.00 0.15
CA PHE A 79 -6.57 9.14 -0.99
C PHE A 79 -7.04 10.59 -1.18
N ASN A 80 -7.37 11.29 -0.11
CA ASN A 80 -7.89 12.65 -0.17
C ASN A 80 -6.78 13.71 -0.18
N HIS A 81 -5.60 13.41 0.40
CA HIS A 81 -4.49 14.36 0.51
C HIS A 81 -3.85 14.68 -0.86
N ASP A 82 -3.74 13.69 -1.74
CA ASP A 82 -3.18 13.92 -3.08
C ASP A 82 -3.90 13.06 -4.14
N GLU A 83 -4.60 13.73 -5.06
CA GLU A 83 -5.31 13.09 -6.17
C GLU A 83 -4.38 12.37 -7.16
N GLN A 84 -3.10 12.72 -7.16
CA GLN A 84 -2.10 12.09 -8.00
C GLN A 84 -1.65 10.71 -7.47
N ASN A 85 -1.96 10.36 -6.23
CA ASN A 85 -1.71 9.02 -5.70
C ASN A 85 -2.48 7.98 -6.52
N LYS A 86 -1.76 7.14 -7.27
CA LYS A 86 -2.31 6.05 -8.09
C LYS A 86 -2.07 4.69 -7.47
N TRP A 87 -0.96 4.52 -6.75
CA TRP A 87 -0.67 3.36 -5.93
C TRP A 87 -0.66 3.70 -4.46
N PHE A 88 -1.17 2.76 -3.64
CA PHE A 88 -1.24 2.81 -2.19
C PHE A 88 -0.59 1.54 -1.65
N CYS A 89 0.67 1.65 -1.20
CA CYS A 89 1.45 0.54 -0.67
C CYS A 89 1.21 0.42 0.83
N MET A 90 0.61 -0.68 1.27
CA MET A 90 0.40 -0.95 2.71
C MET A 90 1.65 -1.58 3.30
N LEU A 91 2.25 -0.90 4.26
CA LEU A 91 3.53 -1.20 4.87
C LEU A 91 3.42 -1.22 6.40
N THR A 92 4.38 -1.89 7.03
CA THR A 92 4.55 -1.86 8.48
C THR A 92 5.97 -1.46 8.84
N ASP A 93 6.20 -1.22 10.11
CA ASP A 93 7.50 -0.87 10.69
C ASP A 93 8.66 -1.83 10.39
N SER A 94 8.36 -3.09 10.12
CA SER A 94 9.34 -4.14 9.83
C SER A 94 9.45 -4.50 8.34
N CYS A 95 8.84 -3.72 7.45
CA CYS A 95 9.06 -3.81 6.01
C CYS A 95 10.32 -3.04 5.60
N CYS A 96 11.03 -3.54 4.58
CA CYS A 96 12.14 -2.84 3.93
C CYS A 96 12.03 -2.95 2.42
N PRO A 97 12.52 -1.98 1.65
CA PRO A 97 12.67 -2.13 0.20
C PRO A 97 13.71 -3.21 -0.11
N ILE A 98 13.50 -3.97 -1.20
CA ILE A 98 14.43 -5.04 -1.63
C ILE A 98 14.79 -4.94 -3.12
N ILE A 99 14.27 -3.94 -3.81
CA ILE A 99 14.60 -3.64 -5.21
C ILE A 99 15.08 -2.19 -5.31
N SER A 100 15.75 -1.85 -6.41
CA SER A 100 16.25 -0.49 -6.62
C SER A 100 15.11 0.54 -6.76
N PRO A 101 15.35 1.81 -6.38
CA PRO A 101 14.42 2.91 -6.63
C PRO A 101 14.01 3.01 -8.11
N LYS A 102 14.95 2.77 -9.02
CA LYS A 102 14.76 2.80 -10.48
C LYS A 102 13.80 1.68 -10.93
N ARG A 103 14.01 0.44 -10.45
CA ARG A 103 13.10 -0.68 -10.73
C ARG A 103 11.71 -0.45 -10.14
N PHE A 104 11.60 0.12 -8.94
CA PHE A 104 10.32 0.48 -8.34
C PHE A 104 9.55 1.50 -9.18
N ARG A 105 10.22 2.57 -9.65
CA ARG A 105 9.63 3.56 -10.58
C ARG A 105 9.15 2.90 -11.86
N HIS A 106 9.96 2.00 -12.44
CA HIS A 106 9.57 1.24 -13.63
C HIS A 106 8.31 0.40 -13.40
N LEU A 107 8.27 -0.38 -12.32
CA LEU A 107 7.10 -1.20 -11.98
C LEU A 107 5.85 -0.34 -11.82
N PHE A 108 5.98 0.80 -11.18
CA PHE A 108 4.87 1.76 -11.03
C PHE A 108 4.37 2.27 -12.38
N TYR A 109 5.23 2.82 -13.21
CA TYR A 109 4.79 3.38 -14.49
C TYR A 109 4.24 2.33 -15.47
N LYS A 110 4.78 1.12 -15.41
CA LYS A 110 4.29 0.01 -16.23
C LYS A 110 2.93 -0.53 -15.76
N ASN A 111 2.66 -0.50 -14.45
CA ASN A 111 1.51 -1.18 -13.85
C ASN A 111 0.63 -0.24 -12.98
N TYR A 112 0.65 1.07 -13.20
CA TYR A 112 -0.04 2.06 -12.37
C TYR A 112 -1.55 1.83 -12.25
N ASN A 113 -2.16 1.09 -13.17
CA ASN A 113 -3.58 0.73 -13.23
C ASN A 113 -3.88 -0.68 -12.72
N GLN A 114 -2.87 -1.37 -12.19
CA GLN A 114 -3.01 -2.71 -11.61
C GLN A 114 -2.65 -2.70 -10.13
N SER A 115 -3.50 -3.29 -9.30
CA SER A 115 -3.17 -3.62 -7.91
C SER A 115 -2.33 -4.89 -7.87
N ILE A 116 -1.36 -4.94 -6.96
CA ILE A 116 -0.56 -6.14 -6.69
C ILE A 116 -1.06 -6.69 -5.35
N PHE A 117 -1.82 -7.77 -5.42
CA PHE A 117 -2.62 -8.24 -4.32
C PHE A 117 -2.70 -9.77 -4.30
N SER A 118 -2.05 -10.39 -3.33
CA SER A 118 -2.05 -11.83 -3.14
C SER A 118 -3.28 -12.27 -2.33
N TRP A 119 -4.02 -13.21 -2.87
CA TRP A 119 -5.21 -13.76 -2.22
C TRP A 119 -5.38 -15.25 -2.53
N LYS A 120 -6.13 -15.94 -1.69
CA LYS A 120 -6.49 -17.37 -1.83
C LYS A 120 -7.71 -17.73 -0.99
N ALA A 121 -8.23 -18.93 -1.14
CA ALA A 121 -9.18 -19.47 -0.18
C ALA A 121 -8.55 -19.50 1.24
N ALA A 122 -9.35 -19.25 2.27
CA ALA A 122 -8.86 -19.32 3.64
C ALA A 122 -8.31 -20.73 3.93
N TRP A 123 -7.07 -20.80 4.44
CA TRP A 123 -6.37 -22.07 4.71
C TRP A 123 -6.60 -22.59 6.13
N TRP A 124 -7.26 -21.79 6.99
CA TRP A 124 -7.67 -22.19 8.33
C TRP A 124 -9.12 -22.67 8.32
N ASN A 125 -9.49 -23.45 9.33
CA ASN A 125 -10.88 -23.82 9.53
C ASN A 125 -11.66 -22.62 10.10
N PRO A 126 -12.60 -22.01 9.35
CA PRO A 126 -13.36 -20.84 9.81
C PRO A 126 -14.26 -21.12 11.02
N ASP A 127 -14.71 -22.34 11.22
CA ASP A 127 -15.56 -22.71 12.36
C ASP A 127 -14.75 -22.75 13.66
N PHE A 128 -13.49 -23.13 13.58
CA PHE A 128 -12.60 -23.20 14.72
C PHE A 128 -11.91 -21.85 15.00
N HIS A 129 -11.44 -21.20 13.95
CA HIS A 129 -10.74 -19.91 14.04
C HIS A 129 -11.70 -18.77 13.75
N LYS A 130 -11.98 -17.91 14.73
CA LYS A 130 -12.83 -16.72 14.55
C LYS A 130 -12.16 -15.58 13.76
N ARG A 131 -11.20 -15.91 12.87
CA ARG A 131 -10.54 -14.92 12.01
C ARG A 131 -11.56 -14.34 11.04
N ALA A 132 -11.69 -13.01 11.07
CA ALA A 132 -12.65 -12.26 10.25
C ALA A 132 -14.10 -12.77 10.33
N ASN A 133 -14.44 -13.60 11.34
CA ASN A 133 -15.75 -14.23 11.50
C ASN A 133 -16.26 -14.90 10.21
N LEU A 134 -15.36 -15.54 9.43
CA LEU A 134 -15.70 -16.13 8.12
C LEU A 134 -16.82 -17.17 8.19
N SER A 135 -16.94 -17.93 9.29
CA SER A 135 -18.03 -18.90 9.47
C SER A 135 -19.45 -18.28 9.49
N LYS A 136 -19.55 -16.96 9.66
CA LYS A 136 -20.82 -16.22 9.58
C LYS A 136 -21.14 -15.74 8.17
N LEU A 137 -20.28 -16.02 7.20
CA LEU A 137 -20.40 -15.61 5.80
C LEU A 137 -20.63 -16.83 4.90
N PRO A 138 -21.20 -16.65 3.70
CA PRO A 138 -21.25 -17.68 2.68
C PRO A 138 -19.85 -18.23 2.34
N ASN A 139 -19.76 -19.53 2.02
CA ASN A 139 -18.48 -20.21 1.80
C ASN A 139 -17.64 -19.60 0.66
N GLU A 140 -18.28 -19.03 -0.36
CA GLU A 140 -17.60 -18.35 -1.46
C GLU A 140 -16.84 -17.08 -1.01
N LEU A 141 -17.14 -16.57 0.19
CA LEU A 141 -16.44 -15.45 0.83
C LEU A 141 -15.40 -15.90 1.85
N TRP A 142 -15.12 -17.20 1.99
CA TRP A 142 -14.05 -17.68 2.85
C TRP A 142 -12.69 -17.46 2.18
N LEU A 143 -12.30 -16.20 2.13
CA LEU A 143 -11.11 -15.74 1.44
C LEU A 143 -10.09 -15.18 2.41
N ALA A 144 -8.83 -15.32 2.03
CA ALA A 144 -7.68 -14.77 2.71
C ALA A 144 -6.84 -13.91 1.75
N ASN A 145 -6.21 -12.89 2.29
CA ASN A 145 -5.22 -12.07 1.58
C ASN A 145 -4.00 -11.79 2.45
N ASP A 146 -2.88 -11.54 1.78
CA ASP A 146 -1.74 -10.96 2.47
C ASP A 146 -2.11 -9.55 2.95
N PRO A 147 -1.82 -9.18 4.21
CA PRO A 147 -2.17 -7.86 4.73
C PRO A 147 -1.24 -6.73 4.22
N TRP A 148 -0.29 -7.07 3.37
CA TRP A 148 0.65 -6.15 2.71
C TRP A 148 0.45 -6.24 1.22
N PHE A 149 0.08 -5.14 0.62
CA PHE A 149 -0.34 -5.11 -0.77
C PHE A 149 -0.15 -3.72 -1.38
N VAL A 150 -0.31 -3.64 -2.68
CA VAL A 150 -0.39 -2.38 -3.41
C VAL A 150 -1.76 -2.31 -4.07
N LEU A 151 -2.54 -1.29 -3.74
CA LEU A 151 -3.83 -1.03 -4.38
C LEU A 151 -3.76 0.16 -5.32
N THR A 152 -4.51 0.07 -6.42
CA THR A 152 -4.78 1.23 -7.27
C THR A 152 -5.76 2.17 -6.59
N ARG A 153 -5.80 3.43 -7.05
CA ARG A 153 -6.79 4.41 -6.58
C ARG A 153 -8.23 3.93 -6.77
N GLU A 154 -8.51 3.22 -7.87
CA GLU A 154 -9.86 2.70 -8.11
C GLU A 154 -10.23 1.60 -7.12
N ASN A 155 -9.32 0.67 -6.83
CA ASN A 155 -9.59 -0.35 -5.81
C ASN A 155 -9.72 0.25 -4.40
N VAL A 156 -8.97 1.29 -4.05
CA VAL A 156 -9.17 2.02 -2.79
C VAL A 156 -10.54 2.67 -2.73
N LYS A 157 -11.04 3.24 -3.83
CA LYS A 157 -12.40 3.78 -3.93
C LYS A 157 -13.46 2.68 -3.74
N GLN A 158 -13.26 1.50 -4.34
CA GLN A 158 -14.14 0.33 -4.12
C GLN A 158 -14.15 -0.09 -2.64
N VAL A 159 -12.99 -0.09 -1.96
CA VAL A 159 -12.91 -0.37 -0.52
C VAL A 159 -13.80 0.60 0.26
N PHE A 160 -13.70 1.91 0.04
CA PHE A 160 -14.54 2.88 0.74
C PHE A 160 -16.02 2.75 0.41
N HIS A 161 -16.34 2.54 -0.86
CA HIS A 161 -17.72 2.31 -1.26
C HIS A 161 -18.31 1.07 -0.57
N PHE A 162 -17.57 -0.04 -0.52
CA PHE A 162 -18.03 -1.26 0.15
C PHE A 162 -18.25 -1.03 1.65
N VAL A 163 -17.28 -0.47 2.36
CA VAL A 163 -17.40 -0.31 3.83
C VAL A 163 -18.52 0.66 4.23
N THR A 164 -18.89 1.59 3.35
CA THR A 164 -20.00 2.53 3.58
C THR A 164 -21.37 1.95 3.21
N THR A 165 -21.45 1.11 2.16
CA THR A 165 -22.70 0.55 1.65
C THR A 165 -23.01 -0.83 2.22
N GLN A 166 -22.00 -1.65 2.53
CA GLN A 166 -22.13 -3.01 3.06
C GLN A 166 -21.77 -3.07 4.54
N GLN A 167 -22.37 -2.19 5.35
CA GLN A 167 -22.00 -1.99 6.76
C GLN A 167 -22.17 -3.26 7.61
N THR A 168 -23.22 -4.05 7.40
CA THR A 168 -23.47 -5.28 8.17
C THR A 168 -22.37 -6.32 7.92
N ILE A 169 -22.02 -6.56 6.66
CA ILE A 169 -20.92 -7.50 6.30
C ILE A 169 -19.60 -6.98 6.83
N THR A 170 -19.30 -5.71 6.61
CA THR A 170 -18.08 -5.05 7.10
C THR A 170 -17.95 -5.22 8.61
N LYS A 171 -19.01 -4.92 9.36
CA LYS A 171 -19.02 -5.07 10.81
C LYS A 171 -18.81 -6.53 11.22
N THR A 172 -19.49 -7.48 10.59
CA THR A 172 -19.32 -8.91 10.87
C THR A 172 -17.87 -9.35 10.72
N ILE A 173 -17.20 -8.94 9.63
CA ILE A 173 -15.80 -9.26 9.35
C ILE A 173 -14.89 -8.58 10.39
N CYS A 174 -15.09 -7.29 10.66
CA CYS A 174 -14.23 -6.49 11.55
C CYS A 174 -14.37 -6.84 13.02
N ASP A 175 -15.50 -7.38 13.45
CA ASP A 175 -15.72 -7.92 14.80
C ASP A 175 -14.91 -9.23 15.01
N GLY A 176 -14.44 -9.86 13.95
CA GLY A 176 -13.50 -10.99 13.98
C GLY A 176 -12.04 -10.53 14.07
N GLY A 177 -11.19 -11.32 14.73
CA GLY A 177 -9.75 -11.04 14.78
C GLY A 177 -9.08 -11.17 13.41
N LEU A 178 -8.01 -10.41 13.18
CA LEU A 178 -7.20 -10.47 11.96
C LEU A 178 -8.00 -10.21 10.65
N ALA A 179 -9.02 -9.37 10.73
CA ALA A 179 -9.88 -9.04 9.59
C ALA A 179 -9.12 -8.45 8.38
N ASN A 180 -7.94 -7.84 8.60
CA ASN A 180 -7.05 -7.36 7.55
C ASN A 180 -6.48 -8.47 6.64
N GLU A 181 -6.59 -9.73 7.07
CA GLU A 181 -6.19 -10.90 6.27
C GLU A 181 -7.34 -11.48 5.42
N SER A 182 -8.52 -10.84 5.39
CA SER A 182 -9.70 -11.33 4.65
C SER A 182 -10.55 -10.23 4.02
N LEU A 183 -10.74 -9.10 4.69
CA LEU A 183 -11.67 -8.06 4.28
C LEU A 183 -11.45 -7.60 2.83
N PHE A 184 -10.21 -7.35 2.45
CA PHE A 184 -9.90 -6.82 1.11
C PHE A 184 -10.19 -7.86 0.01
N ALA A 185 -9.87 -9.14 0.22
CA ALA A 185 -10.22 -10.21 -0.71
C ALA A 185 -11.75 -10.34 -0.87
N ILE A 186 -12.50 -10.23 0.23
CA ILE A 186 -13.97 -10.27 0.19
C ILE A 186 -14.54 -9.08 -0.57
N ILE A 187 -14.00 -7.88 -0.36
CA ILE A 187 -14.40 -6.68 -1.11
C ILE A 187 -14.17 -6.88 -2.61
N PHE A 188 -12.97 -7.34 -3.00
CA PHE A 188 -12.65 -7.52 -4.41
C PHE A 188 -13.41 -8.68 -5.05
N LYS A 189 -13.74 -9.71 -4.29
CA LYS A 189 -14.68 -10.76 -4.76
C LYS A 189 -16.07 -10.19 -5.04
N TYR A 190 -16.59 -9.35 -4.14
CA TYR A 190 -17.88 -8.68 -4.30
C TYR A 190 -17.94 -7.84 -5.59
N TYR A 191 -16.87 -7.14 -5.94
CA TYR A 191 -16.76 -6.35 -7.18
C TYR A 191 -16.32 -7.19 -8.40
N LYS A 192 -16.18 -8.50 -8.28
CA LYS A 192 -15.71 -9.43 -9.32
C LYS A 192 -14.29 -9.12 -9.83
N GLU A 193 -13.49 -8.41 -9.05
CA GLU A 193 -12.10 -8.06 -9.40
C GLU A 193 -11.14 -9.26 -9.29
N LEU A 194 -11.58 -10.36 -8.65
CA LEU A 194 -10.79 -11.58 -8.50
C LEU A 194 -11.06 -12.61 -9.62
N GLU A 195 -11.90 -12.29 -10.60
CA GLU A 195 -12.35 -13.19 -11.67
C GLU A 195 -11.81 -12.72 -13.03
N GLY A 196 -10.83 -13.44 -13.58
CA GLY A 196 -10.33 -13.18 -14.94
C GLY A 196 -9.33 -12.02 -15.07
N ASN A 197 -9.30 -11.38 -16.25
CA ASN A 197 -8.40 -10.26 -16.56
C ASN A 197 -8.91 -8.94 -15.94
N THR A 198 -8.72 -8.79 -14.67
CA THR A 198 -9.13 -7.60 -13.91
C THR A 198 -7.96 -6.66 -13.64
N HIS A 199 -8.24 -5.57 -12.93
CA HIS A 199 -7.22 -4.62 -12.47
C HIS A 199 -6.40 -5.16 -11.27
N ILE A 200 -6.59 -6.42 -10.86
CA ILE A 200 -5.83 -7.07 -9.79
C ILE A 200 -4.86 -8.09 -10.38
N ASN A 201 -3.58 -7.86 -10.16
CA ASN A 201 -2.54 -8.84 -10.39
C ASN A 201 -2.36 -9.69 -9.12
N CYS A 202 -2.70 -10.98 -9.22
CA CYS A 202 -2.56 -11.94 -8.12
C CYS A 202 -1.08 -12.31 -7.92
N SER A 203 -0.31 -11.37 -7.40
CA SER A 203 1.13 -11.52 -7.11
C SER A 203 1.45 -10.98 -5.73
N VAL A 204 2.60 -11.37 -5.18
CA VAL A 204 3.10 -10.85 -3.92
C VAL A 204 3.89 -9.56 -4.16
N SER A 205 3.59 -8.52 -3.39
CA SER A 205 4.39 -7.28 -3.35
C SER A 205 5.47 -7.31 -2.25
N HIS A 206 5.29 -8.21 -1.28
CA HIS A 206 6.17 -8.36 -0.12
C HIS A 206 6.66 -9.80 0.00
N LEU A 207 7.97 -9.99 0.10
CA LEU A 207 8.56 -11.28 0.45
C LEU A 207 8.40 -11.50 1.95
N ALA A 208 7.84 -12.65 2.33
CA ALA A 208 7.68 -13.07 3.71
C ALA A 208 7.92 -14.58 3.81
N ASP A 209 8.88 -15.02 4.63
CA ASP A 209 9.20 -16.43 4.79
C ASP A 209 8.27 -17.08 5.83
N TRP A 210 7.23 -17.69 5.34
CA TRP A 210 6.27 -18.46 6.13
C TRP A 210 6.71 -19.91 6.40
N ASN A 211 7.78 -20.38 5.77
CA ASN A 211 8.31 -21.73 6.05
C ASN A 211 9.13 -21.75 7.33
N ARG A 212 9.74 -20.62 7.71
CA ARG A 212 10.52 -20.44 8.93
C ARG A 212 9.81 -19.50 9.90
N MET A 213 8.60 -19.84 10.30
CA MET A 213 7.77 -18.97 11.14
C MET A 213 8.46 -18.67 12.49
N SER A 214 8.46 -17.41 12.90
CA SER A 214 8.92 -16.99 14.23
C SER A 214 7.88 -17.24 15.33
N SER A 215 6.60 -17.38 14.95
CA SER A 215 5.48 -17.78 15.82
C SER A 215 4.32 -18.28 14.97
N ALA A 216 3.28 -18.83 15.58
CA ALA A 216 2.08 -19.34 14.89
C ALA A 216 1.38 -18.32 13.96
N THR A 217 1.65 -17.03 14.13
CA THR A 217 1.02 -15.95 13.35
C THR A 217 2.02 -14.97 12.76
N SER A 218 3.32 -15.30 12.74
CA SER A 218 4.36 -14.40 12.31
C SER A 218 5.37 -15.10 11.41
N PRO A 219 5.68 -14.57 10.22
CA PRO A 219 6.74 -15.11 9.37
C PRO A 219 8.11 -14.97 10.06
N HIS A 220 9.14 -15.53 9.44
CA HIS A 220 10.52 -15.38 9.85
C HIS A 220 10.91 -13.90 10.03
N VAL A 221 11.79 -13.66 11.01
CA VAL A 221 12.41 -12.34 11.21
C VAL A 221 13.86 -12.40 10.73
N PHE A 222 14.14 -11.70 9.66
CA PHE A 222 15.49 -11.57 9.11
C PHE A 222 16.34 -10.70 10.03
N LYS A 223 17.41 -11.26 10.63
CA LYS A 223 18.28 -10.57 11.58
C LYS A 223 19.75 -10.53 11.15
N ASP A 224 20.28 -11.68 10.78
CA ASP A 224 21.73 -11.88 10.66
C ASP A 224 22.18 -12.06 9.20
N ALA A 225 21.26 -12.08 8.23
CA ALA A 225 21.53 -12.37 6.83
C ALA A 225 22.31 -13.70 6.62
N ASP A 226 21.90 -14.74 7.35
CA ASP A 226 22.51 -16.06 7.22
C ASP A 226 22.33 -16.64 5.81
N GLY A 227 23.04 -17.73 5.49
CA GLY A 227 22.97 -18.35 4.17
C GLY A 227 21.57 -18.85 3.79
N LYS A 228 20.66 -19.06 4.76
CA LYS A 228 19.26 -19.42 4.49
C LYS A 228 18.45 -18.19 4.15
N ASP A 229 18.74 -17.05 4.78
CA ASP A 229 18.12 -15.76 4.51
C ASP A 229 18.42 -15.32 3.08
N ILE A 230 19.71 -15.32 2.71
CA ILE A 230 20.17 -14.95 1.37
C ILE A 230 19.54 -15.86 0.31
N LYS A 231 19.62 -17.19 0.52
CA LYS A 231 19.03 -18.16 -0.41
C LYS A 231 17.51 -17.99 -0.59
N PHE A 232 16.79 -17.63 0.49
CA PHE A 232 15.36 -17.35 0.40
C PHE A 232 15.12 -16.09 -0.44
N ILE A 233 15.82 -15.00 -0.14
CA ILE A 233 15.65 -13.72 -0.85
C ILE A 233 15.93 -13.88 -2.34
N ASP A 234 17.07 -14.47 -2.70
CA ASP A 234 17.46 -14.71 -4.10
C ASP A 234 16.38 -15.50 -4.85
N LYS A 235 15.99 -16.65 -4.30
CA LYS A 235 14.98 -17.51 -4.89
C LYS A 235 13.63 -16.82 -5.08
N GLU A 236 13.20 -16.06 -4.08
CA GLU A 236 11.88 -15.41 -4.14
C GLU A 236 11.89 -14.18 -5.05
N LEU A 237 13.00 -13.44 -5.17
CA LEU A 237 13.14 -12.35 -6.15
C LEU A 237 13.13 -12.86 -7.60
N GLU A 238 13.72 -14.04 -7.86
CA GLU A 238 13.66 -14.67 -9.17
C GLU A 238 12.24 -15.08 -9.57
N ARG A 239 11.43 -15.53 -8.60
CA ARG A 239 10.08 -16.04 -8.83
C ARG A 239 9.02 -14.95 -8.87
N ASN A 240 9.20 -13.90 -8.08
CA ASN A 240 8.19 -12.88 -7.84
C ASN A 240 8.60 -11.53 -8.41
N HIS A 241 8.38 -11.34 -9.71
CA HIS A 241 8.77 -10.12 -10.43
C HIS A 241 8.12 -8.82 -9.91
N TYR A 242 7.03 -8.94 -9.14
CA TYR A 242 6.32 -7.84 -8.52
C TYR A 242 6.69 -7.61 -7.04
N ALA A 243 7.59 -8.43 -6.48
CA ALA A 243 8.09 -8.22 -5.13
C ALA A 243 8.94 -6.95 -5.08
N MET A 244 8.57 -6.03 -4.21
CA MET A 244 9.23 -4.73 -4.02
C MET A 244 9.80 -4.59 -2.61
N PHE A 245 9.23 -5.30 -1.68
CA PHE A 245 9.54 -5.19 -0.25
C PHE A 245 9.79 -6.57 0.36
N ILE A 246 10.50 -6.59 1.48
CA ILE A 246 10.73 -7.79 2.30
C ILE A 246 10.28 -7.53 3.74
N ARG A 247 9.86 -8.60 4.43
CA ARG A 247 9.49 -8.56 5.84
C ARG A 247 9.61 -9.94 6.52
N LYS A 248 9.84 -10.02 7.84
CA LYS A 248 10.10 -8.92 8.76
C LYS A 248 11.59 -8.69 8.85
N VAL A 249 12.03 -7.49 8.61
CA VAL A 249 13.44 -7.12 8.76
C VAL A 249 13.65 -6.50 10.14
N ALA A 250 14.56 -7.08 10.91
CA ALA A 250 14.95 -6.54 12.21
C ALA A 250 15.90 -5.33 12.05
N THR A 251 16.03 -4.54 13.11
CA THR A 251 16.98 -3.41 13.16
C THR A 251 18.42 -3.86 13.01
N GLU A 252 18.72 -5.08 13.44
CA GLU A 252 20.07 -5.69 13.42
C GLU A 252 20.46 -6.23 12.03
N PHE A 253 19.52 -6.48 11.14
CA PHE A 253 19.84 -7.01 9.80
C PHE A 253 20.90 -6.13 9.11
N PRO A 254 21.96 -6.70 8.49
CA PRO A 254 23.06 -5.94 7.92
C PRO A 254 22.59 -4.97 6.81
N ASP A 255 22.96 -3.69 6.92
CA ASP A 255 22.58 -2.65 5.98
C ASP A 255 23.24 -2.78 4.61
N ASP A 256 24.48 -3.25 4.59
CA ASP A 256 25.26 -3.53 3.37
C ASP A 256 24.57 -4.59 2.51
N ILE A 257 24.04 -5.64 3.12
CA ILE A 257 23.28 -6.67 2.43
C ILE A 257 21.99 -6.09 1.82
N LEU A 258 21.25 -5.24 2.55
CA LEU A 258 20.08 -4.58 1.98
C LEU A 258 20.47 -3.66 0.82
N ARG A 259 21.54 -2.88 0.95
CA ARG A 259 22.04 -2.01 -0.12
C ARG A 259 22.50 -2.82 -1.33
N ASP A 260 23.14 -3.96 -1.14
CA ASP A 260 23.52 -4.85 -2.23
C ASP A 260 22.29 -5.28 -3.05
N TYR A 261 21.20 -5.72 -2.40
CA TYR A 261 19.96 -6.04 -3.11
C TYR A 261 19.33 -4.83 -3.79
N ILE A 262 19.31 -3.68 -3.13
CA ILE A 262 18.70 -2.44 -3.63
C ILE A 262 19.45 -1.89 -4.84
N TYR A 263 20.78 -1.98 -4.88
CA TYR A 263 21.61 -1.33 -5.91
C TYR A 263 22.31 -2.30 -6.88
N LYS A 264 22.23 -3.62 -6.62
CA LYS A 264 22.78 -4.64 -7.49
C LYS A 264 21.87 -4.87 -8.70
N ASN A 265 22.44 -4.87 -9.90
CA ASN A 265 21.74 -5.19 -11.16
C ASN A 265 20.66 -4.17 -11.59
N GLU A 266 21.03 -2.91 -11.76
CA GLU A 266 20.16 -1.97 -12.48
C GLU A 266 20.16 -2.29 -13.98
N ASP A 267 18.99 -2.68 -14.53
CA ASP A 267 18.80 -2.80 -15.99
C ASP A 267 18.60 -1.40 -16.60
N ASP A 268 19.40 -1.06 -17.62
CA ASP A 268 19.32 0.23 -18.31
C ASP A 268 18.06 0.42 -19.17
N ARG A 269 17.33 -0.66 -19.44
CA ARG A 269 16.11 -0.65 -20.28
C ARG A 269 14.82 -0.33 -19.51
N LEU A 270 14.93 0.20 -18.31
CA LEU A 270 13.77 0.51 -17.47
C LEU A 270 13.02 1.76 -17.96
N VAL A 271 11.68 1.69 -17.99
CA VAL A 271 10.81 2.84 -18.25
C VAL A 271 10.76 3.70 -17.00
N LEU A 272 11.29 4.92 -17.07
CA LEU A 272 11.42 5.81 -15.90
C LEU A 272 10.52 7.07 -15.99
N THR A 273 9.77 7.19 -17.07
CA THR A 273 8.89 8.34 -17.33
C THR A 273 7.42 7.93 -17.32
N GLU A 274 6.58 8.87 -16.95
CA GLU A 274 5.14 8.69 -16.98
C GLU A 274 4.66 8.37 -18.40
N PRO A 275 3.72 7.42 -18.59
CA PRO A 275 3.16 7.09 -19.91
C PRO A 275 2.62 8.34 -20.63
N TYR A 276 2.98 8.49 -21.90
CA TYR A 276 2.63 9.67 -22.71
C TYR A 276 1.13 9.97 -22.71
N GLU A 277 0.29 8.95 -22.83
CA GLU A 277 -1.18 9.08 -22.85
C GLU A 277 -1.73 9.80 -21.61
N LEU A 278 -1.15 9.53 -20.43
CA LEU A 278 -1.56 10.18 -19.19
C LEU A 278 -1.08 11.63 -19.12
N THR A 279 0.14 11.89 -19.59
CA THR A 279 0.69 13.24 -19.68
C THR A 279 -0.17 14.06 -20.66
N TYR A 280 -0.49 13.52 -21.81
CA TYR A 280 -1.36 14.15 -22.81
C TYR A 280 -2.77 14.43 -22.28
N ASN A 281 -3.41 13.44 -21.64
CA ASN A 281 -4.74 13.59 -21.05
C ASN A 281 -4.75 14.64 -19.92
N ARG A 282 -3.70 14.73 -19.11
CA ARG A 282 -3.55 15.77 -18.10
C ARG A 282 -3.42 17.15 -18.74
N TYR A 283 -2.62 17.28 -19.79
CA TYR A 283 -2.47 18.51 -20.52
C TYR A 283 -3.80 18.97 -21.14
N GLN A 284 -4.55 18.07 -21.77
CA GLN A 284 -5.88 18.35 -22.31
C GLN A 284 -6.88 18.80 -21.23
N LYS A 285 -6.86 18.20 -20.05
CA LYS A 285 -7.69 18.64 -18.92
C LYS A 285 -7.31 20.03 -18.43
N MET A 286 -6.02 20.34 -18.36
CA MET A 286 -5.54 21.67 -17.99
C MET A 286 -5.99 22.74 -18.99
N ILE A 287 -5.84 22.48 -20.29
CA ILE A 287 -6.31 23.38 -21.36
C ILE A 287 -7.81 23.62 -21.21
N LYS A 288 -8.64 22.57 -21.09
CA LYS A 288 -10.09 22.71 -20.91
C LYS A 288 -10.45 23.54 -19.67
N LYS A 289 -9.76 23.31 -18.54
CA LYS A 289 -9.97 24.09 -17.32
C LYS A 289 -9.60 25.56 -17.51
N SER A 290 -8.49 25.84 -18.20
CA SER A 290 -8.06 27.21 -18.50
C SER A 290 -9.04 27.93 -19.41
N PHE A 291 -9.55 27.25 -20.45
CA PHE A 291 -10.62 27.80 -21.32
C PHE A 291 -11.90 28.10 -20.54
N TYR A 292 -12.30 27.18 -19.62
CA TYR A 292 -13.49 27.41 -18.79
C TYR A 292 -13.33 28.63 -17.89
N ILE A 293 -12.17 28.78 -17.23
CA ILE A 293 -11.88 29.94 -16.37
C ILE A 293 -11.91 31.23 -17.21
N LEU A 294 -11.26 31.23 -18.38
CA LEU A 294 -11.22 32.38 -19.27
C LEU A 294 -12.64 32.78 -19.71
N SER A 295 -13.48 31.80 -20.07
CA SER A 295 -14.89 32.04 -20.47
C SER A 295 -15.68 32.66 -19.29
N CYS A 296 -15.50 32.15 -18.06
CA CYS A 296 -16.16 32.74 -16.89
C CYS A 296 -15.71 34.18 -16.63
N VAL A 297 -14.42 34.47 -16.79
CA VAL A 297 -13.88 35.84 -16.64
C VAL A 297 -14.45 36.77 -17.70
N MET A 298 -14.54 36.30 -18.96
CA MET A 298 -15.15 37.09 -20.04
C MET A 298 -16.62 37.40 -19.78
N VAL A 299 -17.40 36.41 -19.32
CA VAL A 299 -18.82 36.63 -18.98
C VAL A 299 -18.96 37.66 -17.86
N LEU A 300 -18.15 37.55 -16.80
CA LEU A 300 -18.17 38.53 -15.71
C LEU A 300 -17.78 39.93 -16.19
N PHE A 301 -16.82 40.05 -17.09
CA PHE A 301 -16.40 41.33 -17.66
C PHE A 301 -17.51 41.96 -18.52
N ILE A 302 -18.20 41.15 -19.34
CA ILE A 302 -19.35 41.63 -20.11
C ILE A 302 -20.47 42.10 -19.19
N LEU A 303 -20.80 41.32 -18.16
CA LEU A 303 -21.82 41.72 -17.18
C LEU A 303 -21.45 43.02 -16.46
N TYR A 304 -20.16 43.19 -16.10
CA TYR A 304 -19.66 44.43 -15.51
C TYR A 304 -19.85 45.65 -16.46
N LEU A 305 -19.51 45.48 -17.74
CA LEU A 305 -19.71 46.53 -18.75
C LEU A 305 -21.18 46.88 -19.01
N MET A 306 -22.10 45.93 -18.79
CA MET A 306 -23.54 46.17 -18.92
C MET A 306 -24.16 46.90 -17.71
N LEU A 307 -23.43 46.94 -16.59
CA LEU A 307 -23.85 47.63 -15.35
C LEU A 307 -23.27 49.05 -15.22
N LEU A 308 -22.31 49.38 -16.06
CA LEU A 308 -21.78 50.76 -16.22
C LEU A 308 -22.58 51.55 -17.25
#